data_6f42c7832632adccf009302436ba453d
#
_entry.id   6f42c7832632adccf009302436ba453d
#
_cell.length_a   1.000
_cell.length_b   1.000
_cell.length_c   1.000
_cell.angle_alpha   90.00
_cell.angle_beta   90.00
_cell.angle_gamma   90.00
#
_symmetry.space_group_name_H-M   'P 1'
#
loop_
_entity.id
_entity.type
_entity.pdbx_description
1 polymer ?
#
loop_
_entity_poly.entity_id
_entity_poly.type
_entity_poly.pdbx_seq_one_letter_code
_entity_poly.pdbx_strand_id
1 'polypeptide(L)'
;MADKKNPAVSIIVPVYNVKAFIEETIQCVLAQTFSDWELLLIEDGSTDGTGEFLVEYLRKKPDERIAVYPIANTGAAAARNYGLTLAKGRFITYLDADDLWEPEKLEHQLAFVKKKDAAFCFTGYEFADENGKGLGKIVHVPETLVYKQALQNTTIFTSTVMFDTDKLSKEEITMPQIKSEDTALWFRILRSGYTAYGLNENLVKYRRSSGTLSSNKIEACRRIWNLYRKAEKLSVPYSVYNFCFWALRAVKRRV
;
A
#
# COMPACT_ATOMS: atom_id res chain seq x y z
N MET A 1 15.03 31.64 -10.04
CA MET A 1 14.33 30.68 -9.17
C MET A 1 15.12 29.39 -9.26
N ALA A 2 15.66 28.87 -8.14
CA ALA A 2 16.33 27.59 -8.19
C ALA A 2 15.30 26.52 -8.63
N ASP A 3 15.62 25.71 -9.64
CA ASP A 3 14.80 24.58 -10.03
C ASP A 3 14.60 23.70 -8.80
N LYS A 4 13.36 23.66 -8.30
CA LYS A 4 13.02 22.84 -7.14
C LYS A 4 13.15 21.38 -7.60
N LYS A 5 14.23 20.72 -7.17
CA LYS A 5 14.51 19.32 -7.50
C LYS A 5 13.30 18.46 -7.08
N ASN A 6 12.84 17.58 -7.96
CA ASN A 6 11.80 16.62 -7.61
C ASN A 6 12.24 15.74 -6.44
N PRO A 7 11.34 15.39 -5.51
CA PRO A 7 11.65 14.47 -4.43
C PRO A 7 12.01 13.08 -4.98
N ALA A 8 12.81 12.33 -4.22
CA ALA A 8 13.14 10.96 -4.62
C ALA A 8 11.93 10.02 -4.50
N VAL A 9 11.09 10.22 -3.47
CA VAL A 9 9.95 9.35 -3.14
C VAL A 9 8.66 10.16 -3.09
N SER A 10 7.60 9.68 -3.74
CA SER A 10 6.22 10.14 -3.52
C SER A 10 5.47 9.11 -2.68
N ILE A 11 4.95 9.55 -1.54
CA ILE A 11 4.12 8.78 -0.62
C ILE A 11 2.67 9.18 -0.88
N ILE A 12 1.83 8.23 -1.29
CA ILE A 12 0.42 8.48 -1.62
C ILE A 12 -0.45 7.85 -0.53
N VAL A 13 -1.27 8.66 0.12
CA VAL A 13 -2.17 8.26 1.19
C VAL A 13 -3.61 8.57 0.79
N PRO A 14 -4.45 7.55 0.51
CA PRO A 14 -5.88 7.75 0.37
C PRO A 14 -6.49 8.00 1.75
N VAL A 15 -7.24 9.08 1.90
CA VAL A 15 -7.80 9.52 3.18
C VAL A 15 -9.32 9.54 3.09
N TYR A 16 -10.00 8.72 3.92
CA TYR A 16 -11.45 8.69 4.01
C TYR A 16 -11.92 8.24 5.39
N ASN A 17 -12.55 9.13 6.15
CA ASN A 17 -13.11 8.86 7.49
C ASN A 17 -12.08 8.23 8.45
N VAL A 18 -10.94 8.89 8.63
CA VAL A 18 -9.79 8.39 9.42
C VAL A 18 -9.29 9.43 10.44
N LYS A 19 -10.16 10.33 10.89
CA LYS A 19 -9.81 11.41 11.82
C LYS A 19 -9.08 10.92 13.07
N ALA A 20 -9.42 9.72 13.54
CA ALA A 20 -8.80 9.13 14.74
C ALA A 20 -7.34 8.69 14.52
N PHE A 21 -6.88 8.49 13.25
CA PHE A 21 -5.60 7.85 12.94
C PHE A 21 -4.66 8.75 12.14
N ILE A 22 -5.20 9.67 11.35
CA ILE A 22 -4.45 10.41 10.32
C ILE A 22 -3.28 11.24 10.90
N GLU A 23 -3.38 11.76 12.12
CA GLU A 23 -2.26 12.48 12.73
C GLU A 23 -1.07 11.55 12.98
N GLU A 24 -1.30 10.35 13.52
CA GLU A 24 -0.24 9.37 13.74
C GLU A 24 0.40 8.91 12.42
N THR A 25 -0.42 8.73 11.37
CA THR A 25 0.06 8.41 10.02
C THR A 25 0.95 9.52 9.45
N ILE A 26 0.59 10.78 9.60
CA ILE A 26 1.46 11.92 9.21
C ILE A 26 2.75 11.91 10.04
N GLN A 27 2.65 11.71 11.35
CA GLN A 27 3.82 11.70 12.24
C GLN A 27 4.81 10.57 11.90
N CYS A 28 4.34 9.35 11.54
CA CYS A 28 5.23 8.27 11.17
C CYS A 28 5.98 8.55 9.84
N VAL A 29 5.41 9.35 8.92
CA VAL A 29 6.10 9.82 7.72
C VAL A 29 7.11 10.90 8.06
N LEU A 30 6.76 11.84 8.92
CA LEU A 30 7.68 12.90 9.39
C LEU A 30 8.89 12.33 10.15
N ALA A 31 8.72 11.19 10.83
CA ALA A 31 9.76 10.49 11.57
C ALA A 31 10.71 9.66 10.68
N GLN A 32 10.49 9.57 9.37
CA GLN A 32 11.36 8.79 8.48
C GLN A 32 12.79 9.33 8.47
N THR A 33 13.77 8.42 8.59
CA THR A 33 15.22 8.75 8.53
C THR A 33 15.64 9.28 7.16
N PHE A 34 14.99 8.80 6.09
CA PHE A 34 15.14 9.33 4.75
C PHE A 34 14.21 10.53 4.54
N SER A 35 14.74 11.71 4.19
CA SER A 35 14.00 12.99 4.19
C SER A 35 13.59 13.53 2.81
N ASP A 36 14.11 12.98 1.70
CA ASP A 36 13.82 13.46 0.32
C ASP A 36 12.55 12.80 -0.24
N TRP A 37 11.41 13.20 0.32
CA TRP A 37 10.08 12.70 -0.04
C TRP A 37 9.04 13.83 -0.11
N GLU A 38 7.94 13.56 -0.82
CA GLU A 38 6.68 14.30 -0.74
C GLU A 38 5.57 13.38 -0.22
N LEU A 39 4.64 13.94 0.55
CA LEU A 39 3.46 13.26 1.07
C LEU A 39 2.20 13.86 0.43
N LEU A 40 1.48 13.02 -0.31
CA LEU A 40 0.26 13.37 -1.04
C LEU A 40 -0.94 12.76 -0.30
N LEU A 41 -1.64 13.57 0.49
CA LEU A 41 -2.86 13.18 1.20
C LEU A 41 -4.06 13.43 0.28
N ILE A 42 -4.66 12.35 -0.22
CA ILE A 42 -5.81 12.44 -1.12
C ILE A 42 -7.09 12.29 -0.29
N GLU A 43 -7.69 13.41 0.05
CA GLU A 43 -8.89 13.49 0.89
C GLU A 43 -10.12 13.17 0.04
N ASP A 44 -10.70 11.98 0.22
CA ASP A 44 -11.74 11.37 -0.62
C ASP A 44 -13.16 11.63 -0.08
N GLY A 45 -13.47 12.88 0.27
CA GLY A 45 -14.80 13.31 0.68
C GLY A 45 -15.22 12.78 2.05
N SER A 46 -14.34 12.87 3.06
CA SER A 46 -14.63 12.45 4.43
C SER A 46 -15.80 13.23 5.06
N THR A 47 -16.54 12.55 5.94
CA THR A 47 -17.72 13.10 6.64
C THR A 47 -17.55 13.13 8.17
N ASP A 48 -16.41 12.66 8.68
CA ASP A 48 -16.09 12.56 10.11
C ASP A 48 -15.28 13.75 10.65
N GLY A 49 -15.03 14.77 9.80
CA GLY A 49 -14.20 15.92 10.12
C GLY A 49 -12.70 15.70 9.86
N THR A 50 -12.31 14.67 9.11
CA THR A 50 -10.91 14.43 8.69
C THR A 50 -10.39 15.58 7.82
N GLY A 51 -11.18 16.05 6.83
CA GLY A 51 -10.77 17.11 5.92
C GLY A 51 -10.47 18.42 6.66
N GLU A 52 -11.35 18.84 7.55
CA GLU A 52 -11.17 20.04 8.39
C GLU A 52 -9.95 19.89 9.30
N PHE A 53 -9.74 18.70 9.87
CA PHE A 53 -8.56 18.42 10.68
C PHE A 53 -7.27 18.61 9.87
N LEU A 54 -7.19 18.09 8.64
CA LEU A 54 -5.99 18.20 7.79
C LEU A 54 -5.66 19.66 7.44
N VAL A 55 -6.68 20.46 7.11
CA VAL A 55 -6.50 21.91 6.84
C VAL A 55 -5.94 22.61 8.08
N GLU A 56 -6.52 22.36 9.25
CA GLU A 56 -6.08 23.00 10.51
C GLU A 56 -4.69 22.49 10.94
N TYR A 57 -4.39 21.21 10.72
CA TYR A 57 -3.09 20.63 11.01
C TYR A 57 -1.98 21.32 10.22
N LEU A 58 -2.13 21.43 8.89
CA LEU A 58 -1.14 22.09 8.04
C LEU A 58 -1.04 23.59 8.28
N ARG A 59 -2.14 24.25 8.69
CA ARG A 59 -2.09 25.65 9.11
C ARG A 59 -1.23 25.87 10.35
N LYS A 60 -1.26 24.92 11.32
CA LYS A 60 -0.49 24.98 12.57
C LYS A 60 0.93 24.48 12.43
N LYS A 61 1.13 23.44 11.62
CA LYS A 61 2.41 22.76 11.40
C LYS A 61 2.70 22.69 9.88
N PRO A 62 3.05 23.83 9.24
CA PRO A 62 3.32 23.84 7.81
C PRO A 62 4.58 23.04 7.49
N ASP A 63 4.50 22.16 6.49
CA ASP A 63 5.63 21.46 5.89
C ASP A 63 5.42 21.43 4.37
N GLU A 64 6.36 21.99 3.63
CA GLU A 64 6.27 22.12 2.16
C GLU A 64 6.30 20.79 1.41
N ARG A 65 6.66 19.70 2.09
CA ARG A 65 6.65 18.34 1.55
C ARG A 65 5.28 17.68 1.62
N ILE A 66 4.33 18.25 2.37
CA ILE A 66 2.99 17.68 2.59
C ILE A 66 1.96 18.49 1.84
N ALA A 67 1.14 17.82 1.04
CA ALA A 67 0.03 18.45 0.33
C ALA A 67 -1.26 17.65 0.50
N VAL A 68 -2.38 18.36 0.67
CA VAL A 68 -3.73 17.79 0.76
C VAL A 68 -4.48 18.10 -0.52
N TYR A 69 -5.08 17.10 -1.13
CA TYR A 69 -5.87 17.20 -2.35
C TYR A 69 -7.27 16.68 -2.09
N PRO A 70 -8.26 17.56 -1.93
CA PRO A 70 -9.65 17.13 -1.77
C PRO A 70 -10.23 16.66 -3.11
N ILE A 71 -10.91 15.52 -3.08
CA ILE A 71 -11.67 14.98 -4.21
C ILE A 71 -13.06 14.54 -3.74
N ALA A 72 -13.98 14.31 -4.68
CA ALA A 72 -15.25 13.66 -4.36
C ALA A 72 -15.00 12.19 -3.98
N ASN A 73 -15.87 11.61 -3.14
CA ASN A 73 -15.73 10.20 -2.72
C ASN A 73 -15.80 9.26 -3.94
N THR A 74 -14.64 8.72 -4.29
CA THR A 74 -14.45 7.86 -5.46
C THR A 74 -13.86 6.49 -5.10
N GLY A 75 -13.50 6.31 -3.84
CA GLY A 75 -12.91 5.09 -3.28
C GLY A 75 -11.39 5.02 -3.39
N ALA A 76 -10.79 4.15 -2.58
CA ALA A 76 -9.34 4.09 -2.35
C ALA A 76 -8.51 3.89 -3.64
N ALA A 77 -8.98 3.07 -4.59
CA ALA A 77 -8.29 2.88 -5.88
C ALA A 77 -8.20 4.18 -6.68
N ALA A 78 -9.31 4.92 -6.80
CA ALA A 78 -9.35 6.18 -7.55
C ALA A 78 -8.52 7.26 -6.85
N ALA A 79 -8.60 7.35 -5.51
CA ALA A 79 -7.78 8.26 -4.72
C ALA A 79 -6.28 7.99 -4.91
N ARG A 80 -5.83 6.72 -4.83
CA ARG A 80 -4.42 6.37 -5.10
C ARG A 80 -4.01 6.71 -6.54
N ASN A 81 -4.86 6.43 -7.52
CA ASN A 81 -4.60 6.76 -8.92
C ASN A 81 -4.50 8.27 -9.14
N TYR A 82 -5.36 9.06 -8.51
CA TYR A 82 -5.25 10.51 -8.57
C TYR A 82 -3.93 11.00 -7.95
N GLY A 83 -3.56 10.50 -6.77
CA GLY A 83 -2.26 10.78 -6.16
C GLY A 83 -1.08 10.39 -7.06
N LEU A 84 -1.19 9.27 -7.79
CA LEU A 84 -0.19 8.83 -8.75
C LEU A 84 0.02 9.83 -9.91
N THR A 85 -1.04 10.51 -10.36
CA THR A 85 -0.91 11.56 -11.40
C THR A 85 -0.16 12.79 -10.88
N LEU A 86 -0.27 13.08 -9.59
CA LEU A 86 0.38 14.22 -8.93
C LEU A 86 1.83 13.96 -8.52
N ALA A 87 2.16 12.69 -8.30
CA ALA A 87 3.46 12.24 -7.80
C ALA A 87 4.62 12.68 -8.71
N LYS A 88 5.69 13.23 -8.10
CA LYS A 88 6.89 13.75 -8.79
C LYS A 88 8.11 12.89 -8.55
N GLY A 89 8.09 12.05 -7.52
CA GLY A 89 9.19 11.15 -7.16
C GLY A 89 9.38 10.03 -8.17
N ARG A 90 10.63 9.61 -8.34
CA ARG A 90 10.94 8.39 -9.08
C ARG A 90 10.37 7.15 -8.39
N PHE A 91 10.47 7.10 -7.06
CA PHE A 91 9.94 5.98 -6.29
C PHE A 91 8.54 6.30 -5.78
N ILE A 92 7.59 5.42 -6.08
CA ILE A 92 6.20 5.55 -5.63
C ILE A 92 5.93 4.51 -4.54
N THR A 93 5.33 4.95 -3.44
CA THR A 93 4.89 4.08 -2.35
C THR A 93 3.50 4.49 -1.88
N TYR A 94 2.73 3.53 -1.38
CA TYR A 94 1.42 3.77 -0.80
C TYR A 94 1.47 3.56 0.72
N LEU A 95 0.65 4.32 1.43
CA LEU A 95 0.42 4.15 2.86
C LEU A 95 -1.07 4.32 3.12
N ASP A 96 -1.71 3.33 3.72
CA ASP A 96 -3.09 3.45 4.15
C ASP A 96 -3.17 4.35 5.39
N ALA A 97 -4.20 5.21 5.45
CA ALA A 97 -4.27 6.31 6.41
C ALA A 97 -4.50 5.89 7.87
N ASP A 98 -4.64 4.60 8.13
CA ASP A 98 -4.74 3.97 9.44
C ASP A 98 -3.53 3.09 9.80
N ASP A 99 -2.52 2.98 8.91
CA ASP A 99 -1.30 2.22 9.14
C ASP A 99 -0.14 3.10 9.61
N LEU A 100 0.92 2.46 10.12
CA LEU A 100 2.12 3.13 10.57
C LEU A 100 3.37 2.50 9.94
N TRP A 101 4.37 3.34 9.66
CA TRP A 101 5.69 2.93 9.22
C TRP A 101 6.71 3.04 10.34
N GLU A 102 7.66 2.10 10.38
CA GLU A 102 8.86 2.24 11.20
C GLU A 102 9.78 3.34 10.61
N PRO A 103 10.55 4.04 11.45
CA PRO A 103 11.35 5.20 11.01
C PRO A 103 12.32 4.92 9.86
N GLU A 104 12.87 3.73 9.77
CA GLU A 104 13.89 3.34 8.78
C GLU A 104 13.29 2.80 7.48
N LYS A 105 11.96 2.74 7.35
CA LYS A 105 11.30 2.05 6.25
C LYS A 105 11.71 2.58 4.86
N LEU A 106 11.68 3.88 4.67
CA LEU A 106 12.05 4.45 3.36
C LEU A 106 13.53 4.23 3.05
N GLU A 107 14.41 4.42 4.00
CA GLU A 107 15.86 4.25 3.84
C GLU A 107 16.22 2.81 3.46
N HIS A 108 15.76 1.83 4.25
CA HIS A 108 16.01 0.41 4.01
C HIS A 108 15.41 -0.07 2.69
N GLN A 109 14.18 0.34 2.40
CA GLN A 109 13.51 -0.08 1.19
C GLN A 109 14.11 0.55 -0.07
N LEU A 110 14.56 1.81 -0.04
CA LEU A 110 15.30 2.45 -1.12
C LEU A 110 16.67 1.80 -1.37
N ALA A 111 17.40 1.49 -0.31
CA ALA A 111 18.67 0.76 -0.43
C ALA A 111 18.46 -0.62 -1.06
N PHE A 112 17.40 -1.32 -0.63
CA PHE A 112 17.06 -2.66 -1.12
C PHE A 112 16.65 -2.64 -2.60
N VAL A 113 15.74 -1.74 -3.01
CA VAL A 113 15.26 -1.68 -4.40
C VAL A 113 16.39 -1.35 -5.36
N LYS A 114 17.32 -0.45 -4.96
CA LYS A 114 18.52 -0.11 -5.74
C LYS A 114 19.50 -1.29 -5.81
N LYS A 115 19.77 -1.96 -4.69
CA LYS A 115 20.68 -3.12 -4.62
C LYS A 115 20.19 -4.30 -5.47
N LYS A 116 18.89 -4.55 -5.49
CA LYS A 116 18.28 -5.65 -6.28
C LYS A 116 18.01 -5.24 -7.72
N ASP A 117 18.23 -3.99 -8.06
CA ASP A 117 17.81 -3.41 -9.36
C ASP A 117 16.32 -3.72 -9.67
N ALA A 118 15.47 -3.65 -8.63
CA ALA A 118 14.09 -4.09 -8.68
C ALA A 118 13.14 -3.02 -9.23
N ALA A 119 12.19 -3.40 -10.06
CA ALA A 119 11.08 -2.53 -10.47
C ALA A 119 9.99 -2.43 -9.39
N PHE A 120 9.87 -3.48 -8.57
CA PHE A 120 8.84 -3.62 -7.55
C PHE A 120 9.38 -4.37 -6.34
N CYS A 121 9.22 -3.79 -5.15
CA CYS A 121 9.56 -4.46 -3.89
C CYS A 121 8.49 -4.22 -2.82
N PHE A 122 8.51 -5.05 -1.77
CA PHE A 122 7.61 -4.98 -0.61
C PHE A 122 8.32 -5.47 0.64
N THR A 123 7.80 -5.08 1.82
CA THR A 123 8.41 -5.42 3.11
C THR A 123 7.56 -6.40 3.91
N GLY A 124 8.14 -6.98 4.96
CA GLY A 124 7.41 -7.59 6.06
C GLY A 124 6.60 -6.54 6.82
N TYR A 125 5.64 -7.01 7.60
CA TYR A 125 4.81 -6.15 8.45
C TYR A 125 4.33 -6.91 9.70
N GLU A 126 3.93 -6.15 10.72
CA GLU A 126 3.35 -6.64 11.95
C GLU A 126 1.89 -6.22 12.06
N PHE A 127 1.03 -7.10 12.57
CA PHE A 127 -0.31 -6.69 12.96
C PHE A 127 -0.26 -5.83 14.23
N ALA A 128 -0.99 -4.73 14.24
CA ALA A 128 -1.12 -3.83 15.38
C ALA A 128 -2.58 -3.72 15.82
N ASP A 129 -2.79 -3.34 17.08
CA ASP A 129 -4.10 -2.98 17.60
C ASP A 129 -4.56 -1.58 17.11
N GLU A 130 -5.72 -1.14 17.55
CA GLU A 130 -6.27 0.17 17.20
C GLU A 130 -5.41 1.35 17.66
N ASN A 131 -4.57 1.15 18.68
CA ASN A 131 -3.65 2.16 19.20
C ASN A 131 -2.27 2.10 18.50
N GLY A 132 -2.11 1.32 17.44
CA GLY A 132 -0.84 1.16 16.71
C GLY A 132 0.21 0.32 17.45
N LYS A 133 -0.15 -0.33 18.57
CA LYS A 133 0.76 -1.22 19.30
C LYS A 133 0.86 -2.57 18.61
N GLY A 134 2.08 -2.98 18.27
CA GLY A 134 2.35 -4.28 17.67
C GLY A 134 1.85 -5.45 18.53
N LEU A 135 1.25 -6.44 17.88
CA LEU A 135 0.69 -7.64 18.52
C LEU A 135 1.68 -8.81 18.57
N GLY A 136 2.95 -8.60 18.20
CA GLY A 136 3.98 -9.65 18.11
C GLY A 136 3.76 -10.61 16.94
N LYS A 137 2.79 -10.35 16.08
CA LYS A 137 2.46 -11.19 14.94
C LYS A 137 3.03 -10.61 13.65
N ILE A 138 4.24 -11.03 13.33
CA ILE A 138 4.98 -10.57 12.15
C ILE A 138 4.65 -11.45 10.95
N VAL A 139 4.37 -10.82 9.82
CA VAL A 139 4.23 -11.47 8.51
C VAL A 139 5.55 -11.37 7.77
N HIS A 140 6.26 -12.49 7.73
CA HIS A 140 7.48 -12.65 6.94
C HIS A 140 7.16 -12.78 5.46
N VAL A 141 8.02 -12.20 4.63
CA VAL A 141 7.84 -12.20 3.18
C VAL A 141 8.92 -13.03 2.47
N PRO A 142 8.58 -13.68 1.34
CA PRO A 142 9.56 -14.39 0.54
C PRO A 142 10.53 -13.41 -0.12
N GLU A 143 11.77 -13.86 -0.39
CA GLU A 143 12.77 -13.05 -1.10
C GLU A 143 12.28 -12.59 -2.49
N THR A 144 11.55 -13.43 -3.19
CA THR A 144 10.96 -13.14 -4.49
C THR A 144 9.55 -13.69 -4.58
N LEU A 145 8.70 -13.01 -5.35
CA LEU A 145 7.36 -13.48 -5.65
C LEU A 145 7.08 -13.26 -7.15
N VAL A 146 6.75 -14.34 -7.85
CA VAL A 146 6.33 -14.32 -9.24
C VAL A 146 4.84 -14.65 -9.37
N TYR A 147 4.24 -14.42 -10.53
CA TYR A 147 2.80 -14.53 -10.77
C TYR A 147 2.17 -15.84 -10.24
N LYS A 148 2.75 -16.99 -10.57
CA LYS A 148 2.21 -18.30 -10.13
C LYS A 148 2.21 -18.45 -8.61
N GLN A 149 3.21 -17.91 -7.94
CA GLN A 149 3.30 -17.94 -6.48
C GLN A 149 2.32 -16.94 -5.84
N ALA A 150 2.16 -15.75 -6.45
CA ALA A 150 1.25 -14.72 -5.97
C ALA A 150 -0.22 -15.19 -6.00
N LEU A 151 -0.63 -15.96 -7.00
CA LEU A 151 -1.96 -16.58 -7.05
C LEU A 151 -2.28 -17.39 -5.77
N GLN A 152 -1.27 -17.99 -5.16
CA GLN A 152 -1.41 -18.81 -3.95
C GLN A 152 -1.09 -18.06 -2.67
N ASN A 153 -0.60 -16.82 -2.76
CA ASN A 153 -0.09 -16.09 -1.61
C ASN A 153 -0.27 -14.57 -1.81
N THR A 154 -1.14 -13.97 -1.05
CA THR A 154 -1.39 -12.53 -1.04
C THR A 154 -0.68 -11.85 0.14
N THR A 155 0.64 -12.05 0.30
CA THR A 155 1.43 -11.41 1.37
C THR A 155 1.79 -9.97 1.08
N ILE A 156 1.68 -9.52 -0.18
CA ILE A 156 1.94 -8.13 -0.53
C ILE A 156 0.80 -7.27 0.05
N PHE A 157 1.15 -6.39 0.97
CA PHE A 157 0.23 -5.46 1.58
C PHE A 157 0.51 -4.04 1.07
N THR A 158 -0.53 -3.25 0.80
CA THR A 158 -0.42 -1.96 0.09
C THR A 158 0.56 -1.00 0.75
N SER A 159 0.53 -0.87 2.09
CA SER A 159 1.43 0.01 2.83
C SER A 159 2.90 -0.45 2.84
N THR A 160 3.21 -1.63 2.28
CA THR A 160 4.57 -2.18 2.23
C THR A 160 5.29 -1.98 0.90
N VAL A 161 4.58 -1.60 -0.17
CA VAL A 161 5.13 -1.60 -1.53
C VAL A 161 5.98 -0.38 -1.85
N MET A 162 6.92 -0.55 -2.78
CA MET A 162 7.63 0.53 -3.46
C MET A 162 7.88 0.14 -4.91
N PHE A 163 7.62 1.08 -5.83
CA PHE A 163 7.85 0.96 -7.27
C PHE A 163 8.94 1.91 -7.72
N ASP A 164 9.75 1.49 -8.69
CA ASP A 164 10.68 2.33 -9.42
C ASP A 164 10.06 2.72 -10.78
N THR A 165 9.69 3.98 -10.96
CA THR A 165 9.02 4.45 -12.18
C THR A 165 9.92 4.55 -13.40
N ASP A 166 11.23 4.43 -13.23
CA ASP A 166 12.15 4.25 -14.35
C ASP A 166 12.02 2.85 -14.99
N LYS A 167 11.37 1.88 -14.29
CA LYS A 167 11.21 0.49 -14.72
C LYS A 167 9.77 0.05 -14.90
N LEU A 168 8.85 0.62 -14.13
CA LEU A 168 7.41 0.41 -14.21
C LEU A 168 6.73 1.75 -14.37
N SER A 169 6.18 2.02 -15.53
CA SER A 169 5.48 3.28 -15.81
C SER A 169 4.30 3.50 -14.84
N LYS A 170 3.86 4.75 -14.70
CA LYS A 170 2.69 5.07 -13.86
C LYS A 170 1.42 4.38 -14.35
N GLU A 171 1.29 4.16 -15.66
CA GLU A 171 0.18 3.42 -16.27
C GLU A 171 0.17 1.96 -15.82
N GLU A 172 1.34 1.33 -15.73
CA GLU A 172 1.46 -0.05 -15.28
C GLU A 172 1.14 -0.22 -13.80
N ILE A 173 1.37 0.80 -12.96
CA ILE A 173 1.05 0.77 -11.53
C ILE A 173 -0.29 1.44 -11.18
N THR A 174 -1.08 1.87 -12.18
CA THR A 174 -2.45 2.38 -11.97
C THR A 174 -3.36 1.25 -11.47
N MET A 175 -4.04 1.46 -10.34
CA MET A 175 -4.95 0.46 -9.74
C MET A 175 -6.24 0.30 -10.56
N PRO A 176 -6.68 -0.92 -10.86
CA PRO A 176 -7.99 -1.14 -11.50
C PRO A 176 -9.13 -0.83 -10.50
N GLN A 177 -10.23 -0.26 -11.01
CA GLN A 177 -11.41 0.06 -10.18
C GLN A 177 -12.30 -1.19 -9.98
N ILE A 178 -11.77 -2.15 -9.23
CA ILE A 178 -12.46 -3.38 -8.87
C ILE A 178 -12.22 -3.70 -7.39
N LYS A 179 -13.01 -4.57 -6.79
CA LYS A 179 -12.75 -5.03 -5.42
C LYS A 179 -11.42 -5.78 -5.36
N SER A 180 -10.60 -5.52 -4.33
CA SER A 180 -9.21 -5.96 -4.17
C SER A 180 -8.31 -5.47 -5.31
N GLU A 181 -8.42 -4.18 -5.57
CA GLU A 181 -7.66 -3.42 -6.58
C GLU A 181 -6.16 -3.60 -6.44
N ASP A 182 -5.67 -3.65 -5.22
CA ASP A 182 -4.28 -3.91 -4.86
C ASP A 182 -3.82 -5.27 -5.36
N THR A 183 -4.50 -6.33 -4.97
CA THR A 183 -4.17 -7.71 -5.39
C THR A 183 -4.27 -7.87 -6.92
N ALA A 184 -5.27 -7.24 -7.55
CA ALA A 184 -5.41 -7.24 -9.01
C ALA A 184 -4.24 -6.52 -9.69
N LEU A 185 -3.76 -5.43 -9.11
CA LEU A 185 -2.57 -4.73 -9.61
C LEU A 185 -1.33 -5.62 -9.49
N TRP A 186 -1.12 -6.27 -8.33
CA TRP A 186 0.01 -7.19 -8.15
C TRP A 186 -0.02 -8.32 -9.19
N PHE A 187 -1.17 -8.94 -9.41
CA PHE A 187 -1.31 -9.99 -10.42
C PHE A 187 -1.00 -9.48 -11.83
N ARG A 188 -1.45 -8.27 -12.18
CA ARG A 188 -1.17 -7.68 -13.49
C ARG A 188 0.31 -7.45 -13.72
N ILE A 189 1.01 -6.82 -12.76
CA ILE A 189 2.45 -6.55 -12.85
C ILE A 189 3.24 -7.87 -12.96
N LEU A 190 2.95 -8.82 -12.08
CA LEU A 190 3.67 -10.10 -12.05
C LEU A 190 3.38 -10.96 -13.29
N ARG A 191 2.17 -10.89 -13.86
CA ARG A 191 1.82 -11.56 -15.10
C ARG A 191 2.55 -10.99 -16.32
N SER A 192 2.88 -9.69 -16.31
CA SER A 192 3.69 -9.05 -17.35
C SER A 192 5.18 -9.43 -17.28
N GLY A 193 5.57 -10.33 -16.36
CA GLY A 193 6.93 -10.88 -16.28
C GLY A 193 7.82 -10.23 -15.22
N TYR A 194 7.34 -9.20 -14.52
CA TYR A 194 8.08 -8.63 -13.40
C TYR A 194 8.13 -9.60 -12.21
N THR A 195 9.17 -9.45 -11.40
CA THR A 195 9.33 -10.14 -10.12
C THR A 195 9.19 -9.12 -9.00
N ALA A 196 8.35 -9.39 -8.00
CA ALA A 196 8.32 -8.61 -6.76
C ALA A 196 9.42 -9.14 -5.82
N TYR A 197 10.22 -8.24 -5.27
CA TYR A 197 11.30 -8.57 -4.33
C TYR A 197 10.86 -8.24 -2.90
N GLY A 198 10.96 -9.22 -2.00
CA GLY A 198 10.60 -9.06 -0.60
C GLY A 198 11.81 -8.72 0.27
N LEU A 199 11.73 -7.57 0.95
CA LEU A 199 12.62 -7.21 2.05
C LEU A 199 12.01 -7.77 3.35
N ASN A 200 12.59 -8.86 3.87
CA ASN A 200 12.03 -9.54 5.05
C ASN A 200 12.39 -8.82 6.35
N GLU A 201 12.05 -7.54 6.42
CA GLU A 201 12.16 -6.70 7.60
C GLU A 201 10.75 -6.22 8.00
N ASN A 202 10.47 -6.16 9.30
CA ASN A 202 9.21 -5.64 9.84
C ASN A 202 9.26 -4.11 9.87
N LEU A 203 8.79 -3.46 8.80
CA LEU A 203 8.87 -2.01 8.62
C LEU A 203 7.49 -1.33 8.56
N VAL A 204 6.41 -2.09 8.74
CA VAL A 204 5.04 -1.57 8.70
C VAL A 204 4.20 -2.20 9.81
N LYS A 205 3.43 -1.40 10.51
CA LYS A 205 2.39 -1.84 11.44
C LYS A 205 1.04 -1.75 10.76
N TYR A 206 0.45 -2.91 10.49
CA TYR A 206 -0.88 -3.03 9.93
C TYR A 206 -1.92 -2.96 11.05
N ARG A 207 -2.58 -1.82 11.18
CA ARG A 207 -3.59 -1.58 12.21
C ARG A 207 -4.86 -2.39 11.92
N ARG A 208 -5.37 -3.03 12.96
CA ARG A 208 -6.64 -3.76 12.91
C ARG A 208 -7.64 -3.10 13.84
N SER A 209 -8.64 -2.45 13.26
CA SER A 209 -9.81 -1.99 14.00
C SER A 209 -11.02 -2.93 13.75
N SER A 210 -11.93 -2.99 14.70
CA SER A 210 -13.20 -3.68 14.55
C SER A 210 -14.03 -2.97 13.46
N GLY A 211 -14.51 -3.72 12.46
CA GLY A 211 -15.33 -3.17 11.37
C GLY A 211 -14.60 -2.92 10.04
N THR A 212 -13.31 -3.23 9.94
CA THR A 212 -12.57 -3.12 8.67
C THR A 212 -13.05 -4.11 7.61
N LEU A 213 -12.94 -3.72 6.32
CA LEU A 213 -13.28 -4.56 5.16
C LEU A 213 -12.58 -5.93 5.17
N SER A 214 -11.45 -6.05 5.86
CA SER A 214 -10.66 -7.29 5.99
C SER A 214 -11.21 -8.27 7.03
N SER A 215 -12.18 -7.88 7.86
CA SER A 215 -12.75 -8.73 8.93
C SER A 215 -13.69 -9.81 8.40
N ASN A 216 -14.36 -9.60 7.27
CA ASN A 216 -15.33 -10.55 6.69
C ASN A 216 -14.63 -11.62 5.84
N LYS A 217 -14.47 -12.82 6.41
CA LYS A 217 -13.79 -13.97 5.76
C LYS A 217 -14.51 -14.47 4.50
N ILE A 218 -15.84 -14.46 4.49
CA ILE A 218 -16.65 -14.94 3.34
C ILE A 218 -16.46 -13.98 2.17
N GLU A 219 -16.51 -12.67 2.45
CA GLU A 219 -16.28 -11.67 1.41
C GLU A 219 -14.83 -11.71 0.87
N ALA A 220 -13.83 -12.00 1.72
CA ALA A 220 -12.46 -12.22 1.29
C ALA A 220 -12.34 -13.41 0.31
N CYS A 221 -12.99 -14.54 0.62
CA CYS A 221 -13.05 -15.69 -0.28
C CYS A 221 -13.72 -15.34 -1.62
N ARG A 222 -14.86 -14.63 -1.58
CA ARG A 222 -15.59 -14.20 -2.78
C ARG A 222 -14.74 -13.27 -3.64
N ARG A 223 -14.00 -12.32 -3.03
CA ARG A 223 -13.14 -11.38 -3.75
C ARG A 223 -12.01 -12.10 -4.48
N ILE A 224 -11.29 -13.00 -3.83
CA ILE A 224 -10.21 -13.78 -4.45
C ILE A 224 -10.74 -14.68 -5.56
N TRP A 225 -11.89 -15.34 -5.33
CA TRP A 225 -12.52 -16.14 -6.37
C TRP A 225 -12.87 -15.30 -7.61
N ASN A 226 -13.44 -14.12 -7.40
CA ASN A 226 -13.76 -13.19 -8.50
C ASN A 226 -12.50 -12.70 -9.22
N LEU A 227 -11.40 -12.44 -8.52
CA LEU A 227 -10.13 -12.10 -9.15
C LEU A 227 -9.68 -13.22 -10.09
N TYR A 228 -9.65 -14.48 -9.64
CA TYR A 228 -9.25 -15.61 -10.49
C TYR A 228 -10.16 -15.76 -11.70
N ARG A 229 -11.49 -15.69 -11.50
CA ARG A 229 -12.46 -16.01 -12.55
C ARG A 229 -12.74 -14.84 -13.50
N LYS A 230 -12.81 -13.61 -12.99
CA LYS A 230 -13.22 -12.44 -13.78
C LYS A 230 -12.04 -11.60 -14.26
N ALA A 231 -11.07 -11.31 -13.40
CA ALA A 231 -9.93 -10.49 -13.74
C ALA A 231 -8.84 -11.31 -14.46
N GLU A 232 -8.42 -12.43 -13.87
CA GLU A 232 -7.36 -13.28 -14.40
C GLU A 232 -7.84 -14.32 -15.43
N LYS A 233 -9.15 -14.54 -15.55
CA LYS A 233 -9.81 -15.48 -16.49
C LYS A 233 -9.24 -16.92 -16.41
N LEU A 234 -8.78 -17.33 -15.23
CA LEU A 234 -8.24 -18.68 -15.01
C LEU A 234 -9.32 -19.74 -15.23
N SER A 235 -8.96 -20.94 -15.69
CA SER A 235 -9.88 -22.08 -15.76
C SER A 235 -10.43 -22.45 -14.37
N VAL A 236 -11.58 -23.12 -14.30
CA VAL A 236 -12.17 -23.52 -13.00
C VAL A 236 -11.21 -24.43 -12.22
N PRO A 237 -10.65 -25.50 -12.79
CA PRO A 237 -9.74 -26.38 -12.06
C PRO A 237 -8.52 -25.63 -11.50
N TYR A 238 -7.92 -24.73 -12.30
CA TYR A 238 -6.76 -23.96 -11.86
C TYR A 238 -7.12 -22.90 -10.79
N SER A 239 -8.33 -22.33 -10.87
CA SER A 239 -8.84 -21.44 -9.83
C SER A 239 -9.04 -22.16 -8.50
N VAL A 240 -9.63 -23.37 -8.51
CA VAL A 240 -9.80 -24.21 -7.31
C VAL A 240 -8.45 -24.57 -6.71
N TYR A 241 -7.50 -25.02 -7.53
CA TYR A 241 -6.14 -25.35 -7.10
C TYR A 241 -5.48 -24.17 -6.34
N ASN A 242 -5.43 -23.00 -6.95
CA ASN A 242 -4.81 -21.83 -6.33
C ASN A 242 -5.58 -21.35 -5.09
N PHE A 243 -6.91 -21.42 -5.11
CA PHE A 243 -7.76 -21.03 -4.00
C PHE A 243 -7.51 -21.89 -2.74
N CYS A 244 -7.35 -23.19 -2.89
CA CYS A 244 -7.02 -24.08 -1.77
C CYS A 244 -5.69 -23.68 -1.10
N PHE A 245 -4.64 -23.42 -1.87
CA PHE A 245 -3.37 -22.97 -1.31
C PHE A 245 -3.45 -21.58 -0.68
N TRP A 246 -4.17 -20.65 -1.32
CA TRP A 246 -4.41 -19.33 -0.77
C TRP A 246 -5.15 -19.41 0.58
N ALA A 247 -6.20 -20.22 0.68
CA ALA A 247 -6.98 -20.39 1.90
C ALA A 247 -6.12 -20.96 3.05
N LEU A 248 -5.32 -22.00 2.77
CA LEU A 248 -4.39 -22.59 3.75
C LEU A 248 -3.38 -21.56 4.28
N ARG A 249 -2.77 -20.75 3.38
CA ARG A 249 -1.83 -19.72 3.78
C ARG A 249 -2.49 -18.56 4.52
N ALA A 250 -3.72 -18.19 4.13
CA ALA A 250 -4.50 -17.16 4.82
C ALA A 250 -4.83 -17.57 6.28
N VAL A 251 -5.10 -18.86 6.52
CA VAL A 251 -5.27 -19.40 7.88
C VAL A 251 -3.96 -19.34 8.65
N LYS A 252 -2.85 -19.86 8.08
CA LYS A 252 -1.53 -19.83 8.76
C LYS A 252 -1.07 -18.43 9.16
N ARG A 253 -1.38 -17.40 8.36
CA ARG A 253 -1.05 -16.01 8.69
C ARG A 253 -1.86 -15.45 9.85
N ARG A 254 -2.99 -16.05 10.19
CA ARG A 254 -3.91 -15.57 11.24
C ARG A 254 -3.78 -16.36 12.56
N VAL A 255 -3.25 -17.56 12.52
CA VAL A 255 -2.88 -18.39 13.67
C VAL A 255 -1.46 -18.09 14.11
#